data_82d026dddea7e97c3d4cdfd4f3599632
#
_entry.id   82d026dddea7e97c3d4cdfd4f3599632
#
_cell.length_a   1.000
_cell.length_b   1.000
_cell.length_c   1.000
_cell.angle_alpha   90.00
_cell.angle_beta   90.00
_cell.angle_gamma   90.00
#
_symmetry.space_group_name_H-M   'P 1'
#
loop_
_entity.id
_entity.type
_entity.pdbx_description
1 polymer ?
#
loop_
_entity_poly.entity_id
_entity_poly.type
_entity_poly.pdbx_seq_one_letter_code
_entity_poly.pdbx_strand_id
1 'polypeptide(L)' 'MDYKKIIIEMLDHANKKQLRMIYIHVRALLGLR' A
#
# COMPACT_ATOMS: atom_id res chain seq x y z
N MET A 1 7.91 6.14 -15.37
CA MET A 1 6.94 6.55 -14.33
C MET A 1 7.37 5.99 -12.99
N ASP A 2 7.37 6.81 -11.96
CA ASP A 2 7.78 6.38 -10.62
C ASP A 2 6.57 5.87 -9.83
N TYR A 3 6.23 4.62 -10.03
CA TYR A 3 5.09 4.00 -9.33
C TYR A 3 5.26 4.00 -7.81
N LYS A 4 6.47 3.81 -7.33
CA LYS A 4 6.74 3.80 -5.89
C LYS A 4 6.36 5.14 -5.25
N LYS A 5 6.76 6.24 -5.87
CA LYS A 5 6.44 7.58 -5.39
C LYS A 5 4.93 7.82 -5.40
N ILE A 6 4.28 7.43 -6.48
CA ILE A 6 2.84 7.59 -6.64
C ILE A 6 2.10 6.79 -5.56
N ILE A 7 2.53 5.56 -5.31
CA ILE A 7 1.92 4.70 -4.29
C ILE A 7 2.07 5.32 -2.90
N ILE A 8 3.24 5.86 -2.58
CA ILE A 8 3.47 6.52 -1.30
C ILE A 8 2.53 7.72 -1.14
N GLU A 9 2.35 8.52 -2.17
CA GLU A 9 1.43 9.66 -2.16
C GLU A 9 -0.01 9.20 -1.92
N MET A 10 -0.43 8.12 -2.58
CA MET A 10 -1.77 7.56 -2.38
C MET A 10 -1.96 7.06 -0.95
N LEU A 11 -0.93 6.48 -0.35
CA LEU A 11 -1.00 5.99 1.04
C LEU A 11 -1.25 7.12 2.03
N ASP A 12 -0.77 8.32 1.74
CA ASP A 12 -1.01 9.49 2.59
C ASP A 12 -2.49 9.89 2.64
N HIS A 13 -3.27 9.46 1.65
CA HIS A 13 -4.72 9.73 1.60
C HIS A 13 -5.56 8.62 2.21
N ALA A 14 -4.93 7.53 2.63
CA ALA A 14 -5.65 6.38 3.19
C ALA A 14 -5.82 6.52 4.70
N ASN A 15 -7.01 6.13 5.20
CA ASN A 15 -7.23 6.07 6.64
C ASN A 15 -6.61 4.77 7.21
N LYS A 16 -6.65 4.62 8.54
CA LYS A 16 -6.04 3.48 9.23
C LYS A 16 -6.60 2.15 8.74
N LYS A 17 -7.90 2.05 8.56
CA LYS A 17 -8.57 0.83 8.09
C LYS A 17 -8.13 0.50 6.66
N GLN A 18 -8.06 1.50 5.80
CA GLN A 18 -7.62 1.33 4.43
C GLN A 18 -6.15 0.94 4.35
N LEU A 19 -5.30 1.54 5.18
CA LEU A 19 -3.89 1.19 5.25
C LEU A 19 -3.69 -0.27 5.65
N ARG A 20 -4.50 -0.78 6.57
CA ARG A 20 -4.46 -2.19 6.96
C ARG A 20 -4.78 -3.10 5.77
N MET A 21 -5.80 -2.78 5.01
CA MET A 21 -6.19 -3.55 3.83
C MET A 21 -5.10 -3.52 2.77
N ILE A 22 -4.50 -2.35 2.54
CA ILE A 22 -3.39 -2.18 1.60
C ILE A 22 -2.19 -3.02 2.05
N TYR A 23 -1.88 -3.00 3.34
CA TYR A 23 -0.79 -3.77 3.91
C TYR A 23 -0.94 -5.27 3.62
N ILE A 24 -2.13 -5.82 3.87
CA ILE A 24 -2.42 -7.22 3.61
C ILE A 24 -2.27 -7.53 2.11
N HIS A 25 -2.77 -6.65 1.27
CA HIS A 25 -2.73 -6.81 -0.18
C HIS A 25 -1.30 -6.81 -0.71
N VAL A 26 -0.51 -5.85 -0.28
CA VAL A 26 0.90 -5.74 -0.69
C VAL A 26 1.70 -6.94 -0.21
N ARG A 27 1.45 -7.38 1.02
CA ARG A 27 2.08 -8.57 1.58
C ARG A 27 1.83 -9.80 0.73
N ALA A 28 0.58 -10.00 0.34
CA ALA A 28 0.20 -11.13 -0.50
C ALA A 28 0.82 -11.02 -1.89
N LEU A 29 0.83 -9.82 -2.45
CA LEU A 29 1.38 -9.56 -3.78
C LEU A 29 2.88 -9.86 -3.84
N LEU A 30 3.60 -9.49 -2.79
CA LEU A 30 5.05 -9.67 -2.72
C LEU A 30 5.45 -11.06 -2.18
N GLY A 31 4.48 -11.84 -1.74
CA GLY A 31 4.75 -13.17 -1.15
C GLY A 31 5.40 -13.09 0.23
N LEU A 32 5.28 -11.99 0.92
CA LEU A 32 5.82 -11.81 2.28
C LEU A 32 4.86 -12.40 3.32
N ARG A 33 5.43 -12.90 4.42
CA ARG A 33 4.66 -13.47 5.52
C ARG A 33 4.89 -12.76 6.82
#